data_e1047b3f472759c53a0cbc12c41c7e0d
#
_entry.id   e1047b3f472759c53a0cbc12c41c7e0d
#
_cell.length_a   1.000
_cell.length_b   1.000
_cell.length_c   1.000
_cell.angle_alpha   90.00
_cell.angle_beta   90.00
_cell.angle_gamma   90.00
#
_symmetry.space_group_name_H-M   'P 1'
#
loop_
_entity.id
_entity.type
_entity.pdbx_description
1 polymer ?
#
loop_
_entity_poly.entity_id
_entity_poly.type
_entity_poly.pdbx_seq_one_letter_code
_entity_poly.pdbx_strand_id
1 'polypeptide(L)'
;MRLKRYALTFLLVGTFGLISFSAIAATTNVKVGSTCPKIGETVVQKSLTYTCVKSGKRLIWSKGVPIAPIVAQDLVLTTPSYIPTPPKGGSDEYRCFLLNPKFAKETYLKSVTITPDNMKVSHHGILYRVSSMNIAPTEILDAESAELGWPCFGDTGIPGATAFTPASPSSWISFWAPGGNFKSYPTGTGMKFNAGDQFILQSHFMVMPGYADNEKKASMKIVIEYAASTVAELKTMLVAAPIEVPCAPSESGPLCNRDAALADLATRTSAKAALQETGLLFICGKSPTKPIPSTVSDCSQRVNSSMKIYGATPHMHQLGKKVTITHTNISTGEVTTLSTRPQWNFDDQRTDWLAAPIAAQVGDRISVTCTYDVGLRSLLPIYKNLSPNYVVWGEGTRDEMCLAIINYTD
;
A
#
# COMPACT_ATOMS: atom_id res chain seq x y z
N MET A 1 1.93 -41.64 -55.88
CA MET A 1 2.96 -41.61 -56.93
C MET A 1 4.11 -40.75 -56.51
N ARG A 2 5.34 -41.36 -56.37
CA ARG A 2 6.69 -40.82 -56.20
C ARG A 2 6.93 -39.94 -54.96
N LEU A 3 7.52 -40.37 -53.82
CA LEU A 3 8.91 -40.82 -53.53
C LEU A 3 10.03 -39.97 -54.12
N LYS A 4 10.83 -39.35 -53.20
CA LYS A 4 12.31 -39.30 -53.12
C LYS A 4 12.66 -38.36 -51.99
N ARG A 5 13.22 -38.75 -50.85
CA ARG A 5 14.54 -39.35 -50.48
C ARG A 5 15.72 -38.35 -50.55
N TYR A 6 16.44 -38.36 -49.39
CA TYR A 6 17.85 -38.05 -49.03
C TYR A 6 18.14 -36.57 -48.76
N ALA A 7 18.93 -36.15 -47.76
CA ALA A 7 20.08 -36.79 -47.08
C ALA A 7 20.30 -36.17 -45.72
N LEU A 8 20.63 -36.92 -44.77
CA LEU A 8 21.77 -36.96 -43.83
C LEU A 8 22.79 -35.84 -43.97
N THR A 9 23.09 -35.07 -42.87
CA THR A 9 24.49 -34.74 -42.53
C THR A 9 24.62 -34.19 -41.10
N PHE A 10 25.42 -34.90 -40.35
CA PHE A 10 26.39 -34.59 -39.30
C PHE A 10 25.93 -33.86 -37.99
N LEU A 11 25.98 -34.68 -36.93
CA LEU A 11 26.25 -34.35 -35.55
C LEU A 11 27.60 -33.58 -35.42
N LEU A 12 27.57 -32.43 -34.78
CA LEU A 12 28.73 -31.87 -34.10
C LEU A 12 28.34 -31.72 -32.62
N VAL A 13 28.84 -32.67 -31.84
CA VAL A 13 28.83 -32.63 -30.38
C VAL A 13 29.90 -31.64 -29.94
N GLY A 14 29.45 -30.42 -29.63
CA GLY A 14 30.25 -29.45 -28.93
C GLY A 14 30.05 -29.60 -27.43
N THR A 15 30.96 -30.30 -26.76
CA THR A 15 31.06 -30.36 -25.31
C THR A 15 31.44 -28.98 -24.78
N PHE A 16 30.47 -28.16 -24.41
CA PHE A 16 30.75 -26.99 -23.56
C PHE A 16 30.89 -27.47 -22.12
N GLY A 17 32.16 -27.52 -21.69
CA GLY A 17 32.53 -27.74 -20.32
C GLY A 17 31.97 -26.64 -19.44
N LEU A 18 30.98 -26.98 -18.57
CA LEU A 18 30.56 -26.17 -17.47
C LEU A 18 31.72 -26.04 -16.48
N ILE A 19 32.46 -24.93 -16.58
CA ILE A 19 33.38 -24.53 -15.53
C ILE A 19 32.52 -23.96 -14.41
N SER A 20 32.19 -24.82 -13.44
CA SER A 20 31.62 -24.42 -12.18
C SER A 20 32.65 -23.60 -11.40
N PHE A 21 32.54 -22.28 -11.41
CA PHE A 21 33.26 -21.44 -10.44
C PHE A 21 32.57 -21.62 -9.09
N SER A 22 33.06 -22.58 -8.31
CA SER A 22 32.85 -22.62 -6.88
C SER A 22 33.62 -21.47 -6.26
N ALA A 23 32.96 -20.35 -6.00
CA ALA A 23 33.52 -19.31 -5.14
C ALA A 23 33.53 -19.84 -3.71
N ILE A 24 34.64 -20.46 -3.31
CA ILE A 24 34.95 -20.72 -1.91
C ILE A 24 35.24 -19.34 -1.31
N ALA A 25 34.24 -18.78 -0.60
CA ALA A 25 34.48 -17.63 0.27
C ALA A 25 35.34 -18.07 1.44
N ALA A 26 36.64 -18.01 1.25
CA ALA A 26 37.57 -18.12 2.37
C ALA A 26 37.34 -16.88 3.25
N THR A 27 36.92 -17.07 4.47
CA THR A 27 36.88 -16.06 5.53
C THR A 27 38.29 -15.68 5.91
N THR A 28 38.96 -14.88 5.09
CA THR A 28 40.30 -14.35 5.39
C THR A 28 40.12 -13.24 6.43
N ASN A 29 40.49 -13.53 7.68
CA ASN A 29 40.64 -12.52 8.71
C ASN A 29 41.75 -11.54 8.30
N VAL A 30 41.35 -10.38 7.76
CA VAL A 30 42.28 -9.33 7.33
C VAL A 30 42.89 -8.66 8.55
N LYS A 31 44.24 -8.62 8.61
CA LYS A 31 44.97 -7.84 9.62
C LYS A 31 45.72 -6.71 8.91
N VAL A 32 45.64 -5.51 9.49
CA VAL A 32 46.42 -4.34 9.04
C VAL A 32 47.91 -4.69 8.90
N GLY A 33 48.49 -4.33 7.77
CA GLY A 33 49.91 -4.61 7.48
C GLY A 33 50.22 -6.04 7.02
N SER A 34 49.25 -6.99 7.05
CA SER A 34 49.46 -8.30 6.45
C SER A 34 49.45 -8.24 4.92
N THR A 35 50.09 -9.19 4.27
CA THR A 35 50.19 -9.26 2.81
C THR A 35 48.84 -9.40 2.15
N CYS A 36 48.58 -8.70 1.07
CA CYS A 36 47.38 -8.76 0.25
C CYS A 36 47.70 -9.14 -1.20
N PRO A 37 46.75 -9.74 -1.95
CA PRO A 37 47.05 -10.36 -3.23
C PRO A 37 47.18 -9.37 -4.39
N LYS A 38 46.38 -8.28 -4.41
CA LYS A 38 46.32 -7.37 -5.55
C LYS A 38 46.07 -5.94 -5.10
N ILE A 39 46.88 -5.00 -5.61
CA ILE A 39 46.69 -3.57 -5.33
C ILE A 39 45.30 -3.10 -5.71
N GLY A 40 44.67 -2.33 -4.83
CA GLY A 40 43.31 -1.82 -5.01
C GLY A 40 42.19 -2.81 -4.61
N GLU A 41 42.50 -4.06 -4.31
CA GLU A 41 41.54 -5.02 -3.79
C GLU A 41 41.02 -4.56 -2.41
N THR A 42 39.71 -4.71 -2.18
CA THR A 42 39.07 -4.28 -0.94
C THR A 42 38.36 -5.45 -0.24
N VAL A 43 38.47 -5.47 1.08
CA VAL A 43 37.76 -6.43 1.94
C VAL A 43 37.04 -5.66 3.04
N VAL A 44 35.76 -6.02 3.29
CA VAL A 44 34.97 -5.48 4.38
C VAL A 44 35.00 -6.47 5.56
N GLN A 45 35.43 -6.00 6.73
CA GLN A 45 35.45 -6.79 7.95
C GLN A 45 35.14 -5.88 9.16
N LYS A 46 34.20 -6.28 10.02
CA LYS A 46 33.80 -5.54 11.24
C LYS A 46 33.47 -4.05 10.99
N SER A 47 32.68 -3.77 9.96
CA SER A 47 32.32 -2.41 9.53
C SER A 47 33.51 -1.51 9.12
N LEU A 48 34.62 -2.09 8.76
CA LEU A 48 35.79 -1.41 8.20
C LEU A 48 36.07 -1.94 6.79
N THR A 49 36.41 -1.03 5.89
CA THR A 49 36.91 -1.36 4.55
C THR A 49 38.46 -1.31 4.59
N TYR A 50 39.07 -2.43 4.28
CA TYR A 50 40.53 -2.55 4.10
C TYR A 50 40.83 -2.53 2.62
N THR A 51 41.84 -1.76 2.20
CA THR A 51 42.25 -1.68 0.81
C THR A 51 43.71 -2.20 0.72
N CYS A 52 44.00 -3.03 -0.27
CA CYS A 52 45.33 -3.49 -0.55
C CYS A 52 46.15 -2.34 -1.16
N VAL A 53 47.19 -1.89 -0.47
CA VAL A 53 48.03 -0.77 -0.85
C VAL A 53 49.49 -1.21 -0.96
N LYS A 54 50.29 -0.49 -1.79
CA LYS A 54 51.72 -0.70 -1.89
C LYS A 54 52.45 0.02 -0.74
N SER A 55 53.27 -0.73 0.00
CA SER A 55 54.09 -0.20 1.07
C SER A 55 55.55 -0.67 0.82
N GLY A 56 56.39 0.19 0.31
CA GLY A 56 57.73 -0.16 -0.16
C GLY A 56 57.66 -1.19 -1.30
N LYS A 57 58.32 -2.36 -1.10
CA LYS A 57 58.31 -3.48 -2.07
C LYS A 57 57.18 -4.51 -1.85
N ARG A 58 56.27 -4.28 -0.91
CA ARG A 58 55.22 -5.23 -0.52
C ARG A 58 53.81 -4.66 -0.76
N LEU A 59 52.83 -5.55 -0.98
CA LEU A 59 51.41 -5.24 -0.96
C LEU A 59 50.88 -5.63 0.42
N ILE A 60 50.24 -4.68 1.10
CA ILE A 60 49.72 -4.88 2.46
C ILE A 60 48.30 -4.31 2.60
N TRP A 61 47.53 -4.88 3.51
CA TRP A 61 46.24 -4.32 3.87
C TRP A 61 46.41 -3.00 4.64
N SER A 62 45.72 -1.97 4.17
CA SER A 62 45.70 -0.65 4.80
C SER A 62 45.07 -0.68 6.21
N LYS A 63 45.22 0.39 6.96
CA LYS A 63 44.39 0.63 8.15
C LYS A 63 42.93 0.70 7.70
N GLY A 64 42.07 -0.16 8.28
CA GLY A 64 40.66 -0.19 7.94
C GLY A 64 40.03 1.20 8.10
N VAL A 65 39.30 1.62 7.08
CA VAL A 65 38.54 2.86 7.08
C VAL A 65 37.10 2.49 7.51
N PRO A 66 36.52 3.15 8.53
CA PRO A 66 35.11 2.93 8.87
C PRO A 66 34.26 3.11 7.61
N ILE A 67 33.38 2.15 7.33
CA ILE A 67 32.33 2.39 6.35
C ILE A 67 31.51 3.53 6.97
N ALA A 68 31.65 4.74 6.41
CA ALA A 68 30.77 5.82 6.79
C ALA A 68 29.34 5.28 6.68
N PRO A 69 28.49 5.39 7.70
CA PRO A 69 27.08 5.12 7.52
C PRO A 69 26.70 5.99 6.31
N ILE A 70 26.17 5.38 5.27
CA ILE A 70 25.48 6.13 4.24
C ILE A 70 24.35 6.76 5.03
N VAL A 71 24.49 8.01 5.42
CA VAL A 71 23.38 8.85 5.85
C VAL A 71 22.58 8.96 4.57
N ALA A 72 21.64 8.05 4.38
CA ALA A 72 20.73 8.10 3.29
C ALA A 72 20.01 9.42 3.46
N GLN A 73 20.29 10.35 2.56
CA GLN A 73 19.62 11.64 2.55
C GLN A 73 18.14 11.34 2.31
N ASP A 74 17.27 11.74 3.24
CA ASP A 74 15.83 11.52 3.10
C ASP A 74 15.39 12.08 1.76
N LEU A 75 14.66 11.28 0.99
CA LEU A 75 14.01 11.77 -0.22
C LEU A 75 12.73 12.49 0.19
N VAL A 76 12.63 13.75 -0.21
CA VAL A 76 11.44 14.55 0.01
C VAL A 76 10.75 14.79 -1.33
N LEU A 77 9.49 14.37 -1.44
CA LEU A 77 8.60 14.66 -2.56
C LEU A 77 7.42 15.48 -2.06
N THR A 78 6.86 16.31 -2.93
CA THR A 78 5.66 17.11 -2.60
C THR A 78 4.74 17.11 -3.81
N THR A 79 3.44 16.94 -3.59
CA THR A 79 2.45 17.11 -4.67
C THR A 79 2.44 18.57 -5.12
N PRO A 80 2.03 18.86 -6.35
CA PRO A 80 1.66 20.21 -6.71
C PRO A 80 0.64 20.80 -5.74
N SER A 81 0.69 22.10 -5.54
CA SER A 81 -0.31 22.80 -4.76
C SER A 81 -1.61 22.88 -5.54
N TYR A 82 -2.69 22.36 -5.00
CA TYR A 82 -3.98 22.16 -5.65
C TYR A 82 -5.11 22.84 -4.86
N ILE A 83 -6.13 23.33 -5.58
CA ILE A 83 -7.37 23.84 -4.98
C ILE A 83 -8.48 22.87 -5.34
N PRO A 84 -8.95 22.04 -4.40
CA PRO A 84 -9.98 21.06 -4.68
C PRO A 84 -11.31 21.72 -5.06
N THR A 85 -11.95 21.13 -6.09
CA THR A 85 -13.22 21.56 -6.65
C THR A 85 -14.19 20.36 -6.72
N PRO A 86 -14.78 19.94 -5.58
CA PRO A 86 -15.69 18.81 -5.55
C PRO A 86 -16.81 18.90 -6.58
N PRO A 87 -17.33 17.79 -7.09
CA PRO A 87 -18.49 17.78 -7.97
C PRO A 87 -19.68 18.51 -7.37
N LYS A 88 -20.54 19.09 -8.21
CA LYS A 88 -21.72 19.84 -7.77
C LYS A 88 -22.59 19.00 -6.83
N GLY A 89 -22.83 19.52 -5.64
CA GLY A 89 -23.63 18.86 -4.58
C GLY A 89 -22.85 17.84 -3.76
N GLY A 90 -21.54 17.64 -4.04
CA GLY A 90 -20.63 16.85 -3.21
C GLY A 90 -19.71 17.73 -2.39
N SER A 91 -19.03 17.10 -1.43
CA SER A 91 -17.98 17.71 -0.59
C SER A 91 -16.62 17.08 -0.86
N ASP A 92 -16.59 15.94 -1.52
CA ASP A 92 -15.42 15.07 -1.65
C ASP A 92 -14.81 15.15 -3.05
N GLU A 93 -13.49 15.27 -3.13
CA GLU A 93 -12.73 15.16 -4.37
C GLU A 93 -11.52 14.24 -4.17
N TYR A 94 -11.31 13.35 -5.12
CA TYR A 94 -10.18 12.42 -5.18
C TYR A 94 -9.27 12.82 -6.32
N ARG A 95 -8.01 13.08 -6.02
CA ARG A 95 -7.02 13.54 -6.99
C ARG A 95 -5.74 12.75 -6.88
N CYS A 96 -5.28 12.18 -7.98
CA CYS A 96 -4.03 11.48 -8.08
C CYS A 96 -2.93 12.35 -8.67
N PHE A 97 -1.73 12.25 -8.10
CA PHE A 97 -0.53 12.96 -8.54
C PHE A 97 0.60 11.97 -8.77
N LEU A 98 1.17 11.96 -9.97
CA LEU A 98 2.36 11.17 -10.27
C LEU A 98 3.60 11.86 -9.72
N LEU A 99 4.41 11.11 -8.97
CA LEU A 99 5.62 11.61 -8.30
C LEU A 99 6.81 10.71 -8.65
N ASN A 100 7.84 11.29 -9.24
CA ASN A 100 9.02 10.56 -9.68
C ASN A 100 10.18 10.67 -8.67
N PRO A 101 10.48 9.59 -7.92
CA PRO A 101 11.61 9.54 -6.98
C PRO A 101 12.98 9.38 -7.67
N LYS A 102 12.99 9.12 -9.00
CA LYS A 102 14.20 8.89 -9.82
C LYS A 102 15.07 7.72 -9.32
N PHE A 103 14.43 6.61 -8.91
CA PHE A 103 15.17 5.41 -8.54
C PHE A 103 15.95 4.85 -9.72
N ALA A 104 17.30 4.88 -9.60
CA ALA A 104 18.21 4.37 -10.63
C ALA A 104 18.53 2.87 -10.47
N LYS A 105 18.19 2.28 -9.33
CA LYS A 105 18.43 0.87 -8.99
C LYS A 105 17.39 0.36 -8.01
N GLU A 106 17.38 -0.96 -7.78
CA GLU A 106 16.60 -1.57 -6.71
C GLU A 106 16.90 -0.89 -5.36
N THR A 107 15.85 -0.53 -4.65
CA THR A 107 15.90 0.27 -3.42
C THR A 107 14.83 -0.25 -2.44
N TYR A 108 15.18 -0.26 -1.16
CA TYR A 108 14.24 -0.60 -0.10
C TYR A 108 13.96 0.63 0.75
N LEU A 109 12.68 0.92 0.98
CA LEU A 109 12.25 2.01 1.84
C LEU A 109 12.11 1.51 3.27
N LYS A 110 12.74 2.20 4.22
CA LYS A 110 12.66 1.92 5.66
C LYS A 110 11.47 2.60 6.30
N SER A 111 11.09 3.78 5.81
CA SER A 111 9.90 4.51 6.25
C SER A 111 9.34 5.37 5.14
N VAL A 112 8.06 5.66 5.23
CA VAL A 112 7.35 6.63 4.38
C VAL A 112 6.41 7.43 5.27
N THR A 113 6.60 8.73 5.33
CA THR A 113 5.75 9.64 6.10
C THR A 113 5.05 10.59 5.14
N ILE A 114 3.73 10.66 5.21
CA ILE A 114 2.90 11.60 4.45
C ILE A 114 2.40 12.68 5.40
N THR A 115 2.53 13.94 5.00
CA THR A 115 2.10 15.07 5.81
C THR A 115 1.39 16.10 4.93
N PRO A 116 0.09 16.34 5.10
CA PRO A 116 -0.59 17.43 4.42
C PRO A 116 -0.17 18.77 5.02
N ASP A 117 -0.15 19.81 4.21
CA ASP A 117 0.08 21.18 4.64
C ASP A 117 -1.22 21.89 5.09
N ASN A 118 -2.37 21.39 4.66
CA ASN A 118 -3.68 21.92 5.00
C ASN A 118 -4.63 20.83 5.52
N MET A 119 -4.66 20.68 6.84
CA MET A 119 -5.54 19.73 7.54
C MET A 119 -7.04 20.09 7.43
N LYS A 120 -7.38 21.30 7.00
CA LYS A 120 -8.77 21.77 6.91
C LYS A 120 -9.52 21.07 5.79
N VAL A 121 -8.82 20.73 4.72
CA VAL A 121 -9.42 20.09 3.51
C VAL A 121 -8.81 18.73 3.20
N SER A 122 -7.66 18.37 3.75
CA SER A 122 -7.06 17.06 3.53
C SER A 122 -7.71 16.02 4.44
N HIS A 123 -8.39 15.05 3.83
CA HIS A 123 -9.11 14.00 4.57
C HIS A 123 -8.25 12.73 4.75
N HIS A 124 -7.66 12.22 3.66
CA HIS A 124 -6.60 11.21 3.70
C HIS A 124 -5.74 11.26 2.43
N GLY A 125 -4.60 10.56 2.48
CA GLY A 125 -3.72 10.35 1.34
C GLY A 125 -3.25 8.91 1.28
N ILE A 126 -3.35 8.27 0.10
CA ILE A 126 -2.86 6.92 -0.13
C ILE A 126 -1.72 6.97 -1.12
N LEU A 127 -0.58 6.40 -0.74
CA LEU A 127 0.60 6.31 -1.59
C LEU A 127 0.66 4.92 -2.23
N TYR A 128 0.66 4.90 -3.55
CA TYR A 128 0.83 3.70 -4.35
C TYR A 128 2.21 3.66 -5.00
N ARG A 129 2.76 2.46 -5.16
CA ARG A 129 3.86 2.18 -6.08
C ARG A 129 3.28 1.87 -7.45
N VAL A 130 3.87 2.45 -8.48
CA VAL A 130 3.61 2.13 -9.89
C VAL A 130 4.89 1.60 -10.50
N SER A 131 4.82 0.40 -11.07
CA SER A 131 5.97 -0.17 -11.76
C SER A 131 6.35 0.62 -13.01
N SER A 132 7.62 0.61 -13.37
CA SER A 132 8.13 1.31 -14.56
C SER A 132 7.37 0.98 -15.84
N MET A 133 6.82 -0.22 -15.96
CA MET A 133 5.99 -0.64 -17.11
C MET A 133 4.64 0.07 -17.22
N ASN A 134 4.14 0.62 -16.11
CA ASN A 134 2.83 1.28 -16.03
C ASN A 134 2.92 2.81 -15.96
N ILE A 135 4.11 3.37 -16.13
CA ILE A 135 4.30 4.84 -16.09
C ILE A 135 3.63 5.51 -17.30
N ALA A 136 3.83 5.00 -18.52
CA ALA A 136 3.24 5.61 -19.71
C ALA A 136 1.70 5.69 -19.65
N PRO A 137 0.94 4.63 -19.26
CA PRO A 137 -0.50 4.77 -19.02
C PRO A 137 -0.85 5.83 -17.96
N THR A 138 -0.02 5.98 -16.94
CA THR A 138 -0.22 6.97 -15.87
C THR A 138 0.00 8.40 -16.37
N GLU A 139 1.05 8.62 -17.16
CA GLU A 139 1.33 9.92 -17.79
C GLU A 139 0.22 10.34 -18.76
N ILE A 140 -0.43 9.38 -19.44
CA ILE A 140 -1.59 9.67 -20.29
C ILE A 140 -2.76 10.19 -19.43
N LEU A 141 -3.07 9.54 -18.31
CA LEU A 141 -4.13 9.99 -17.40
C LEU A 141 -3.89 11.42 -16.90
N ASP A 142 -2.64 11.76 -16.55
CA ASP A 142 -2.24 13.09 -16.10
C ASP A 142 -2.36 14.12 -17.25
N ALA A 143 -1.90 13.76 -18.45
CA ALA A 143 -1.93 14.64 -19.63
C ALA A 143 -3.35 14.89 -20.17
N GLU A 144 -4.28 13.94 -20.03
CA GLU A 144 -5.68 14.08 -20.44
C GLU A 144 -6.52 14.91 -19.45
N SER A 145 -6.01 15.12 -18.23
CA SER A 145 -6.66 15.94 -17.22
C SER A 145 -6.47 17.43 -17.52
N ALA A 146 -7.55 18.20 -17.47
CA ALA A 146 -7.49 19.66 -17.64
C ALA A 146 -6.81 20.39 -16.46
N GLU A 147 -6.70 19.72 -15.32
CA GLU A 147 -6.14 20.25 -14.09
C GLU A 147 -4.93 19.42 -13.64
N LEU A 148 -4.17 19.92 -12.66
CA LEU A 148 -3.02 19.21 -12.08
C LEU A 148 -3.43 17.85 -11.53
N GLY A 149 -2.74 16.79 -11.95
CA GLY A 149 -3.10 15.41 -11.63
C GLY A 149 -4.41 15.00 -12.34
N TRP A 150 -5.01 13.89 -11.95
CA TRP A 150 -6.24 13.38 -12.56
C TRP A 150 -7.25 12.90 -11.51
N PRO A 151 -8.57 12.92 -11.81
CA PRO A 151 -9.59 12.37 -10.92
C PRO A 151 -9.40 10.85 -10.76
N CYS A 152 -9.40 10.36 -9.52
CA CYS A 152 -9.20 8.95 -9.24
C CYS A 152 -9.95 8.52 -7.96
N PHE A 153 -11.07 7.84 -8.11
CA PHE A 153 -11.85 7.33 -7.00
C PHE A 153 -11.70 5.79 -6.93
N GLY A 154 -11.48 5.27 -5.73
CA GLY A 154 -11.43 3.82 -5.47
C GLY A 154 -10.13 3.14 -5.85
N ASP A 155 -9.29 3.76 -6.67
CA ASP A 155 -7.94 3.31 -7.04
C ASP A 155 -7.16 4.42 -7.79
N THR A 156 -6.06 4.05 -8.45
CA THR A 156 -5.21 5.00 -9.19
C THR A 156 -5.75 5.42 -10.55
N GLY A 157 -6.85 4.84 -11.03
CA GLY A 157 -7.39 5.07 -12.39
C GLY A 157 -6.59 4.39 -13.51
N ILE A 158 -5.45 3.77 -13.25
CA ILE A 158 -4.70 3.02 -14.26
C ILE A 158 -5.54 1.83 -14.75
N PRO A 159 -5.64 1.57 -16.05
CA PRO A 159 -6.37 0.41 -16.56
C PRO A 159 -5.91 -0.89 -15.89
N GLY A 160 -6.86 -1.65 -15.32
CA GLY A 160 -6.59 -2.88 -14.59
C GLY A 160 -6.15 -2.68 -13.13
N ALA A 161 -5.99 -1.45 -12.65
CA ALA A 161 -5.69 -1.20 -11.24
C ALA A 161 -6.86 -1.61 -10.35
N THR A 162 -6.51 -2.24 -9.23
CA THR A 162 -7.43 -2.58 -8.14
C THR A 162 -6.63 -2.70 -6.86
N ALA A 163 -7.20 -2.22 -5.76
CA ALA A 163 -6.57 -2.31 -4.45
C ALA A 163 -6.51 -3.76 -3.89
N PHE A 164 -7.29 -4.69 -4.47
CA PHE A 164 -7.54 -6.00 -3.87
C PHE A 164 -6.78 -7.17 -4.51
N THR A 165 -5.91 -6.95 -5.51
CA THR A 165 -5.13 -8.01 -6.14
C THR A 165 -3.64 -7.72 -6.15
N PRO A 166 -2.79 -8.71 -5.84
CA PRO A 166 -1.33 -8.55 -5.91
C PRO A 166 -0.80 -8.25 -7.32
N ALA A 167 -1.57 -8.62 -8.36
CA ALA A 167 -1.21 -8.39 -9.77
C ALA A 167 -1.61 -7.01 -10.29
N SER A 168 -2.09 -6.12 -9.43
CA SER A 168 -2.46 -4.76 -9.80
C SER A 168 -1.26 -3.99 -10.38
N PRO A 169 -1.45 -3.17 -11.42
CA PRO A 169 -0.42 -2.27 -11.94
C PRO A 169 0.08 -1.24 -10.92
N SER A 170 -0.68 -1.02 -9.87
CA SER A 170 -0.31 -0.21 -8.70
C SER A 170 -0.50 -1.00 -7.40
N SER A 171 0.40 -0.82 -6.44
CA SER A 171 0.32 -1.48 -5.13
C SER A 171 0.36 -0.45 -4.01
N TRP A 172 -0.44 -0.69 -2.98
CA TRP A 172 -0.53 0.18 -1.80
C TRP A 172 0.77 0.10 -0.99
N ILE A 173 1.39 1.25 -0.69
CA ILE A 173 2.65 1.36 0.04
C ILE A 173 2.43 1.91 1.44
N SER A 174 1.71 3.03 1.52
CA SER A 174 1.49 3.76 2.76
C SER A 174 0.21 4.58 2.63
N PHE A 175 -0.29 5.04 3.75
CA PHE A 175 -1.38 6.01 3.76
C PHE A 175 -1.21 6.97 4.94
N TRP A 176 -1.87 8.09 4.82
CA TRP A 176 -2.08 9.03 5.91
C TRP A 176 -3.59 9.25 6.07
N ALA A 177 -4.03 9.22 7.31
CA ALA A 177 -5.35 9.68 7.74
C ALA A 177 -5.17 10.46 9.05
N PRO A 178 -6.14 11.27 9.49
CA PRO A 178 -6.06 11.97 10.76
C PRO A 178 -5.65 11.05 11.92
N GLY A 179 -4.74 11.52 12.78
CA GLY A 179 -4.17 10.73 13.88
C GLY A 179 -3.18 9.63 13.48
N GLY A 180 -3.06 9.33 12.18
CA GLY A 180 -2.09 8.36 11.66
C GLY A 180 -0.67 8.92 11.67
N ASN A 181 0.15 8.49 12.62
CA ASN A 181 1.59 8.74 12.61
C ASN A 181 2.30 7.47 12.17
N PHE A 182 2.73 7.44 10.91
CA PHE A 182 3.54 6.34 10.43
C PHE A 182 4.95 6.45 11.01
N LYS A 183 5.43 5.36 11.61
CA LYS A 183 6.83 5.18 12.03
C LYS A 183 7.52 4.24 11.04
N SER A 184 8.82 4.00 11.25
CA SER A 184 9.59 3.05 10.43
C SER A 184 8.93 1.66 10.36
N TYR A 185 9.12 0.99 9.24
CA TYR A 185 8.78 -0.42 9.09
C TYR A 185 9.56 -1.28 10.10
N PRO A 186 9.11 -2.49 10.42
CA PRO A 186 9.80 -3.39 11.33
C PRO A 186 11.25 -3.64 10.90
N THR A 187 12.15 -3.72 11.89
CA THR A 187 13.58 -3.94 11.63
C THR A 187 13.81 -5.17 10.75
N GLY A 188 14.66 -5.03 9.76
CA GLY A 188 14.97 -6.10 8.80
C GLY A 188 13.95 -6.20 7.65
N THR A 189 12.96 -5.33 7.58
CA THR A 189 12.00 -5.26 6.47
C THR A 189 12.04 -3.91 5.77
N GLY A 190 11.46 -3.84 4.56
CA GLY A 190 11.31 -2.60 3.81
C GLY A 190 10.48 -2.78 2.55
N MET A 191 9.81 -1.73 2.11
CA MET A 191 9.08 -1.75 0.85
C MET A 191 10.05 -1.68 -0.32
N LYS A 192 9.95 -2.65 -1.26
CA LYS A 192 10.85 -2.77 -2.40
C LYS A 192 10.39 -1.92 -3.57
N PHE A 193 11.33 -1.21 -4.18
CA PHE A 193 11.18 -0.48 -5.45
C PHE A 193 12.26 -0.90 -6.42
N ASN A 194 11.92 -1.03 -7.70
CA ASN A 194 12.86 -1.28 -8.77
C ASN A 194 13.30 0.05 -9.42
N ALA A 195 14.33 -0.02 -10.26
CA ALA A 195 14.72 1.13 -11.08
C ALA A 195 13.54 1.59 -11.95
N GLY A 196 13.29 2.91 -11.96
CA GLY A 196 12.22 3.53 -12.74
C GLY A 196 10.82 3.43 -12.14
N ASP A 197 10.61 2.71 -11.04
CA ASP A 197 9.32 2.73 -10.33
C ASP A 197 9.04 4.15 -9.82
N GLN A 198 7.76 4.54 -9.81
CA GLN A 198 7.30 5.85 -9.35
C GLN A 198 6.19 5.70 -8.30
N PHE A 199 5.77 6.83 -7.75
CA PHE A 199 4.64 6.91 -6.85
C PHE A 199 3.43 7.56 -7.50
N ILE A 200 2.24 7.13 -7.09
CA ILE A 200 1.03 7.92 -7.20
C ILE A 200 0.57 8.24 -5.79
N LEU A 201 0.38 9.51 -5.48
CA LEU A 201 -0.34 9.92 -4.29
C LEU A 201 -1.78 10.24 -4.67
N GLN A 202 -2.73 9.43 -4.20
CA GLN A 202 -4.14 9.74 -4.19
C GLN A 202 -4.43 10.62 -2.98
N SER A 203 -4.87 11.84 -3.21
CA SER A 203 -5.31 12.77 -2.17
C SER A 203 -6.82 12.83 -2.15
N HIS A 204 -7.43 12.51 -1.02
CA HIS A 204 -8.84 12.76 -0.77
C HIS A 204 -8.99 14.11 -0.06
N PHE A 205 -9.70 15.01 -0.70
CA PHE A 205 -10.05 16.31 -0.17
C PHE A 205 -11.52 16.34 0.22
N MET A 206 -11.81 16.93 1.36
CA MET A 206 -13.18 17.20 1.83
C MET A 206 -13.35 18.72 1.99
N VAL A 207 -14.19 19.30 1.16
CA VAL A 207 -14.41 20.74 1.13
C VAL A 207 -15.79 21.07 1.67
N MET A 208 -15.84 21.71 2.81
CA MET A 208 -17.10 22.16 3.39
C MET A 208 -17.62 23.40 2.66
N PRO A 209 -18.96 23.56 2.55
CA PRO A 209 -19.56 24.78 1.99
C PRO A 209 -19.06 26.04 2.70
N GLY A 210 -18.76 27.07 1.94
CA GLY A 210 -18.36 28.39 2.46
C GLY A 210 -16.86 28.59 2.62
N TYR A 211 -16.01 27.59 2.33
CA TYR A 211 -14.56 27.81 2.30
C TYR A 211 -14.15 28.67 1.11
N ALA A 212 -13.35 29.72 1.36
CA ALA A 212 -12.73 30.52 0.32
C ALA A 212 -11.59 29.73 -0.39
N ASP A 213 -11.23 30.08 -1.61
CA ASP A 213 -10.24 29.32 -2.38
C ASP A 213 -8.85 29.32 -1.74
N ASN A 214 -8.47 30.40 -1.08
CA ASN A 214 -7.21 30.45 -0.33
C ASN A 214 -7.19 29.53 0.91
N GLU A 215 -8.35 29.14 1.43
CA GLU A 215 -8.48 28.19 2.53
C GLU A 215 -8.48 26.75 2.06
N LYS A 216 -8.77 26.51 0.77
CA LYS A 216 -8.83 25.15 0.18
C LYS A 216 -7.50 24.67 -0.34
N LYS A 217 -6.57 25.61 -0.64
CA LYS A 217 -5.28 25.29 -1.25
C LYS A 217 -4.51 24.28 -0.37
N ALA A 218 -4.11 23.14 -0.96
CA ALA A 218 -3.45 22.07 -0.24
C ALA A 218 -2.38 21.37 -1.08
N SER A 219 -1.38 20.82 -0.39
CA SER A 219 -0.38 19.90 -0.91
C SER A 219 -0.04 18.84 0.14
N MET A 220 0.57 17.73 -0.29
CA MET A 220 1.05 16.70 0.62
C MET A 220 2.55 16.48 0.42
N LYS A 221 3.29 16.54 1.52
CA LYS A 221 4.72 16.21 1.56
C LYS A 221 4.90 14.75 1.93
N ILE A 222 5.77 14.05 1.19
CA ILE A 222 6.18 12.67 1.43
C ILE A 222 7.65 12.68 1.78
N VAL A 223 8.01 12.15 2.95
CA VAL A 223 9.39 11.94 3.40
C VAL A 223 9.67 10.45 3.41
N ILE A 224 10.74 10.05 2.74
CA ILE A 224 11.14 8.65 2.56
C ILE A 224 12.53 8.46 3.14
N GLU A 225 12.66 7.50 4.06
CA GLU A 225 13.94 7.01 4.52
C GLU A 225 14.29 5.69 3.83
N TYR A 226 15.55 5.54 3.43
CA TYR A 226 16.05 4.32 2.79
C TYR A 226 16.55 3.30 3.82
N ALA A 227 16.37 2.03 3.53
CA ALA A 227 17.10 0.97 4.23
C ALA A 227 18.58 1.01 3.83
N ALA A 228 19.46 0.82 4.82
CA ALA A 228 20.92 0.85 4.61
C ALA A 228 21.44 -0.35 3.80
N SER A 229 20.65 -1.41 3.66
CA SER A 229 20.99 -2.64 2.95
C SER A 229 19.74 -3.32 2.41
N THR A 230 19.92 -4.38 1.63
CA THR A 230 18.82 -5.29 1.25
C THR A 230 18.20 -5.90 2.50
N VAL A 231 16.88 -5.84 2.58
CA VAL A 231 16.07 -6.34 3.68
C VAL A 231 14.96 -7.23 3.11
N ALA A 232 14.19 -7.90 3.98
CA ALA A 232 13.03 -8.65 3.53
C ALA A 232 11.97 -7.69 2.93
N GLU A 233 11.43 -8.05 1.76
CA GLU A 233 10.42 -7.23 1.09
C GLU A 233 9.12 -7.25 1.89
N LEU A 234 8.76 -6.10 2.46
CA LEU A 234 7.47 -5.91 3.10
C LEU A 234 6.42 -5.62 2.03
N LYS A 235 5.33 -6.36 2.08
CA LYS A 235 4.19 -6.27 1.16
C LYS A 235 2.94 -5.88 1.92
N THR A 236 1.95 -5.40 1.20
CA THR A 236 0.63 -5.05 1.76
C THR A 236 -0.45 -5.91 1.11
N MET A 237 -1.36 -6.43 1.93
CA MET A 237 -2.58 -7.12 1.50
C MET A 237 -3.79 -6.44 2.15
N LEU A 238 -4.87 -6.29 1.39
CA LEU A 238 -6.12 -5.72 1.87
C LEU A 238 -7.18 -6.82 2.06
N VAL A 239 -7.86 -6.79 3.20
CA VAL A 239 -9.05 -7.60 3.47
C VAL A 239 -10.19 -6.64 3.75
N ALA A 240 -11.17 -6.57 2.85
CA ALA A 240 -12.31 -5.68 2.94
C ALA A 240 -13.61 -6.46 3.08
N ALA A 241 -14.53 -5.94 3.89
CA ALA A 241 -15.87 -6.49 4.04
C ALA A 241 -16.92 -5.59 3.37
N PRO A 242 -17.97 -6.16 2.76
CA PRO A 242 -19.07 -5.39 2.18
C PRO A 242 -19.83 -4.61 3.27
N ILE A 243 -20.43 -3.50 2.90
CA ILE A 243 -21.16 -2.62 3.80
C ILE A 243 -22.64 -2.61 3.42
N GLU A 244 -23.48 -3.13 4.31
CA GLU A 244 -24.93 -3.21 4.12
C GLU A 244 -25.65 -2.63 5.35
N VAL A 245 -25.36 -1.37 5.69
CA VAL A 245 -25.87 -0.74 6.91
C VAL A 245 -27.13 0.06 6.61
N PRO A 246 -28.31 -0.37 7.10
CA PRO A 246 -29.56 0.32 6.85
C PRO A 246 -29.67 1.64 7.61
N CYS A 247 -30.56 2.53 7.17
CA CYS A 247 -30.97 3.68 7.96
C CYS A 247 -31.45 3.25 9.35
N ALA A 248 -31.29 4.13 10.34
CA ALA A 248 -31.93 3.91 11.66
C ALA A 248 -33.46 3.87 11.56
N PRO A 249 -34.14 3.17 12.46
CA PRO A 249 -35.61 3.13 12.46
C PRO A 249 -36.29 4.50 12.54
N SER A 250 -35.61 5.50 13.08
CA SER A 250 -36.06 6.90 13.17
C SER A 250 -35.76 7.72 11.92
N GLU A 251 -35.00 7.18 10.98
CA GLU A 251 -34.60 7.86 9.75
C GLU A 251 -35.48 7.42 8.59
N SER A 252 -35.75 8.34 7.66
CA SER A 252 -36.50 8.07 6.45
C SER A 252 -35.98 8.94 5.29
N GLY A 253 -36.33 8.54 4.09
CA GLY A 253 -35.96 9.28 2.87
C GLY A 253 -35.65 8.34 1.70
N PRO A 254 -35.59 8.89 0.49
CA PRO A 254 -35.37 8.08 -0.72
C PRO A 254 -34.06 7.28 -0.67
N LEU A 255 -33.01 7.84 -0.09
CA LEU A 255 -31.71 7.17 -0.01
C LEU A 255 -31.63 6.08 1.09
N CYS A 256 -32.67 5.91 1.91
CA CYS A 256 -32.77 4.75 2.80
C CYS A 256 -33.13 3.45 2.05
N ASN A 257 -33.48 3.55 0.76
CA ASN A 257 -33.51 2.41 -0.14
C ASN A 257 -32.11 2.08 -0.64
N ARG A 258 -31.72 0.81 -0.56
CA ARG A 258 -30.38 0.35 -0.94
C ARG A 258 -30.01 0.65 -2.40
N ASP A 259 -30.92 0.36 -3.32
CA ASP A 259 -30.65 0.54 -4.75
C ASP A 259 -30.55 2.04 -5.10
N ALA A 260 -31.34 2.88 -4.45
CA ALA A 260 -31.24 4.33 -4.57
C ALA A 260 -29.90 4.85 -4.02
N ALA A 261 -29.41 4.29 -2.90
CA ALA A 261 -28.10 4.65 -2.33
C ALA A 261 -26.93 4.24 -3.25
N LEU A 262 -27.00 3.06 -3.88
CA LEU A 262 -26.01 2.63 -4.87
C LEU A 262 -26.03 3.50 -6.13
N ALA A 263 -27.21 3.90 -6.60
CA ALA A 263 -27.37 4.81 -7.73
C ALA A 263 -26.81 6.21 -7.41
N ASP A 264 -27.04 6.71 -6.19
CA ASP A 264 -26.47 7.96 -5.70
C ASP A 264 -24.93 7.88 -5.63
N LEU A 265 -24.36 6.78 -5.11
CA LEU A 265 -22.92 6.54 -5.11
C LEU A 265 -22.36 6.56 -6.53
N ALA A 266 -22.99 5.84 -7.46
CA ALA A 266 -22.56 5.82 -8.87
C ALA A 266 -22.57 7.23 -9.50
N THR A 267 -23.55 8.05 -9.15
CA THR A 267 -23.70 9.43 -9.66
C THR A 267 -22.64 10.37 -9.08
N ARG A 268 -22.37 10.25 -7.78
CA ARG A 268 -21.39 11.08 -7.07
C ARG A 268 -19.94 10.72 -7.41
N THR A 269 -19.69 9.49 -7.82
CA THR A 269 -18.34 8.94 -8.00
C THR A 269 -18.18 8.28 -9.37
N SER A 270 -18.53 7.01 -9.49
CA SER A 270 -18.52 6.26 -10.73
C SER A 270 -19.35 4.98 -10.65
N ALA A 271 -19.79 4.46 -11.78
CA ALA A 271 -20.45 3.15 -11.85
C ALA A 271 -19.56 2.02 -11.29
N LYS A 272 -18.24 2.12 -11.44
CA LYS A 272 -17.26 1.17 -10.88
C LYS A 272 -17.33 1.14 -9.36
N ALA A 273 -17.47 2.28 -8.69
CA ALA A 273 -17.58 2.36 -7.24
C ALA A 273 -18.81 1.60 -6.71
N ALA A 274 -19.97 1.78 -7.35
CA ALA A 274 -21.17 1.03 -6.97
C ALA A 274 -21.03 -0.50 -7.18
N LEU A 275 -20.21 -0.93 -8.15
CA LEU A 275 -19.94 -2.36 -8.38
C LEU A 275 -18.98 -2.95 -7.34
N GLN A 276 -18.18 -2.15 -6.63
CA GLN A 276 -17.28 -2.65 -5.59
C GLN A 276 -18.04 -3.36 -4.48
N GLU A 277 -19.17 -2.83 -4.03
CA GLU A 277 -20.02 -3.50 -3.02
C GLU A 277 -20.45 -4.90 -3.47
N THR A 278 -20.91 -5.04 -4.71
CA THR A 278 -21.27 -6.34 -5.31
C THR A 278 -20.09 -7.31 -5.34
N GLY A 279 -18.91 -6.81 -5.70
CA GLY A 279 -17.68 -7.59 -5.73
C GLY A 279 -17.26 -8.07 -4.34
N LEU A 280 -17.35 -7.21 -3.33
CA LEU A 280 -17.02 -7.56 -1.94
C LEU A 280 -17.99 -8.59 -1.36
N LEU A 281 -19.29 -8.47 -1.62
CA LEU A 281 -20.26 -9.49 -1.23
C LEU A 281 -19.86 -10.86 -1.78
N PHE A 282 -19.51 -10.93 -3.07
CA PHE A 282 -19.09 -12.18 -3.71
C PHE A 282 -17.78 -12.74 -3.09
N ILE A 283 -16.74 -11.90 -2.94
CA ILE A 283 -15.44 -12.30 -2.38
C ILE A 283 -15.60 -12.81 -0.94
N CYS A 284 -16.50 -12.22 -0.16
CA CYS A 284 -16.76 -12.60 1.23
C CYS A 284 -17.78 -13.74 1.38
N GLY A 285 -18.17 -14.39 0.26
CA GLY A 285 -19.10 -15.53 0.27
C GLY A 285 -20.55 -15.16 0.63
N LYS A 286 -20.91 -13.88 0.46
CA LYS A 286 -22.25 -13.35 0.70
C LYS A 286 -23.03 -13.24 -0.63
N SER A 287 -24.35 -13.19 -0.57
CA SER A 287 -25.19 -13.10 -1.78
C SER A 287 -25.23 -11.67 -2.32
N PRO A 288 -24.73 -11.40 -3.54
CA PRO A 288 -24.85 -10.08 -4.16
C PRO A 288 -26.29 -9.69 -4.53
N THR A 289 -27.16 -10.70 -4.77
CA THR A 289 -28.55 -10.47 -5.19
C THR A 289 -29.54 -10.41 -4.02
N LYS A 290 -29.13 -10.86 -2.85
CA LYS A 290 -29.92 -10.84 -1.61
C LYS A 290 -29.03 -10.47 -0.42
N PRO A 291 -28.45 -9.27 -0.41
CA PRO A 291 -27.63 -8.82 0.70
C PRO A 291 -28.50 -8.72 1.96
N ILE A 292 -27.90 -9.00 3.11
CA ILE A 292 -28.59 -8.96 4.41
C ILE A 292 -28.18 -7.65 5.10
N PRO A 293 -29.11 -6.71 5.32
CA PRO A 293 -28.83 -5.49 6.07
C PRO A 293 -28.32 -5.80 7.48
N SER A 294 -27.24 -5.15 7.88
CA SER A 294 -26.64 -5.36 9.20
C SER A 294 -25.78 -4.17 9.61
N THR A 295 -25.75 -3.86 10.90
CA THR A 295 -24.78 -2.93 11.49
C THR A 295 -23.42 -3.59 11.78
N VAL A 296 -23.26 -4.85 11.40
CA VAL A 296 -21.99 -5.58 11.48
C VAL A 296 -21.60 -6.05 10.09
N SER A 297 -20.41 -5.68 9.67
CA SER A 297 -19.78 -6.13 8.43
C SER A 297 -18.59 -7.03 8.75
N ASP A 298 -18.45 -8.12 8.02
CA ASP A 298 -17.35 -9.06 8.20
C ASP A 298 -16.93 -9.67 6.87
N CYS A 299 -15.65 -10.00 6.78
CA CYS A 299 -15.07 -10.80 5.69
C CYS A 299 -13.92 -11.64 6.22
N SER A 300 -13.77 -12.84 5.67
CA SER A 300 -12.68 -13.73 5.97
C SER A 300 -12.04 -14.25 4.68
N GLN A 301 -10.78 -13.86 4.45
CA GLN A 301 -10.03 -14.29 3.28
C GLN A 301 -9.04 -15.40 3.63
N ARG A 302 -8.89 -16.34 2.71
CA ARG A 302 -7.94 -17.45 2.84
C ARG A 302 -6.54 -16.99 2.50
N VAL A 303 -5.55 -17.43 3.28
CA VAL A 303 -4.13 -17.29 2.97
C VAL A 303 -3.77 -18.28 1.86
N ASN A 304 -3.30 -17.77 0.72
CA ASN A 304 -3.01 -18.56 -0.47
C ASN A 304 -1.52 -18.95 -0.61
N SER A 305 -0.63 -18.25 0.09
CA SER A 305 0.81 -18.55 0.19
C SER A 305 1.26 -18.32 1.62
N SER A 306 2.19 -19.14 2.11
CA SER A 306 2.76 -18.93 3.45
C SER A 306 3.41 -17.56 3.54
N MET A 307 3.18 -16.87 4.67
CA MET A 307 3.68 -15.52 4.89
C MET A 307 3.99 -15.27 6.37
N LYS A 308 4.74 -14.22 6.64
CA LYS A 308 4.96 -13.69 7.99
C LYS A 308 4.26 -12.35 8.12
N ILE A 309 3.26 -12.26 9.00
CA ILE A 309 2.50 -11.04 9.27
C ILE A 309 3.25 -10.22 10.31
N TYR A 310 3.55 -8.96 10.00
CA TYR A 310 4.26 -8.03 10.87
C TYR A 310 3.36 -7.01 11.54
N GLY A 311 2.20 -6.72 10.96
CA GLY A 311 1.28 -5.74 11.52
C GLY A 311 -0.03 -5.65 10.75
N ALA A 312 -0.99 -4.99 11.37
CA ALA A 312 -2.30 -4.75 10.79
C ALA A 312 -2.79 -3.34 11.12
N THR A 313 -3.45 -2.71 10.16
CA THR A 313 -4.08 -1.40 10.32
C THR A 313 -5.57 -1.55 10.05
N PRO A 314 -6.43 -1.20 11.00
CA PRO A 314 -7.87 -1.13 10.78
C PRO A 314 -8.25 0.19 10.14
N HIS A 315 -9.26 0.17 9.26
CA HIS A 315 -9.83 1.38 8.69
C HIS A 315 -11.35 1.28 8.59
N MET A 316 -12.02 2.31 9.05
CA MET A 316 -13.45 2.60 8.93
C MET A 316 -13.63 4.11 8.76
N HIS A 317 -14.84 4.55 8.44
CA HIS A 317 -15.18 5.97 8.44
C HIS A 317 -15.87 6.40 9.75
N GLN A 318 -16.72 7.44 9.65
CA GLN A 318 -17.26 8.18 10.78
C GLN A 318 -18.35 7.44 11.57
N LEU A 319 -19.06 6.49 10.94
CA LEU A 319 -20.09 5.70 11.62
C LEU A 319 -19.54 4.45 12.30
N GLY A 320 -18.22 4.25 12.23
CA GLY A 320 -17.54 3.17 12.89
C GLY A 320 -17.73 3.20 14.40
N LYS A 321 -17.96 2.01 15.00
CA LYS A 321 -18.06 1.83 16.46
C LYS A 321 -16.98 0.91 17.01
N LYS A 322 -16.67 -0.15 16.29
CA LYS A 322 -15.65 -1.15 16.68
C LYS A 322 -15.09 -1.82 15.45
N VAL A 323 -13.80 -2.14 15.47
CA VAL A 323 -13.16 -3.01 14.48
C VAL A 323 -12.24 -4.01 15.14
N THR A 324 -12.17 -5.22 14.57
CA THR A 324 -11.24 -6.28 14.98
C THR A 324 -10.70 -6.99 13.76
N ILE A 325 -9.38 -7.21 13.73
CA ILE A 325 -8.69 -7.96 12.69
C ILE A 325 -8.05 -9.18 13.35
N THR A 326 -8.27 -10.36 12.78
CA THR A 326 -7.76 -11.62 13.35
C THR A 326 -7.07 -12.48 12.28
N HIS A 327 -6.12 -13.29 12.73
CA HIS A 327 -5.59 -14.46 12.03
C HIS A 327 -6.15 -15.71 12.70
N THR A 328 -6.61 -16.66 11.90
CA THR A 328 -7.04 -17.99 12.38
C THR A 328 -6.15 -19.05 11.76
N ASN A 329 -5.45 -19.78 12.60
CA ASN A 329 -4.72 -20.98 12.19
C ASN A 329 -5.74 -22.11 11.96
N ILE A 330 -5.89 -22.54 10.72
CA ILE A 330 -6.94 -23.51 10.37
C ILE A 330 -6.65 -24.92 10.91
N SER A 331 -5.37 -25.24 11.15
CA SER A 331 -4.96 -26.57 11.64
C SER A 331 -5.21 -26.74 13.12
N THR A 332 -5.08 -25.68 13.92
CA THR A 332 -5.26 -25.70 15.37
C THR A 332 -6.58 -25.10 15.84
N GLY A 333 -7.22 -24.28 14.99
CA GLY A 333 -8.37 -23.47 15.36
C GLY A 333 -8.02 -22.25 16.21
N GLU A 334 -6.74 -21.98 16.46
CA GLU A 334 -6.28 -20.83 17.24
C GLU A 334 -6.59 -19.52 16.50
N VAL A 335 -7.15 -18.56 17.25
CA VAL A 335 -7.47 -17.22 16.76
C VAL A 335 -6.58 -16.21 17.46
N THR A 336 -5.76 -15.52 16.69
CA THR A 336 -4.87 -14.45 17.16
C THR A 336 -5.40 -13.09 16.71
N THR A 337 -5.58 -12.14 17.64
CA THR A 337 -5.93 -10.76 17.29
C THR A 337 -4.71 -10.02 16.76
N LEU A 338 -4.78 -9.53 15.51
CA LEU A 338 -3.73 -8.74 14.89
C LEU A 338 -3.87 -7.25 15.23
N SER A 339 -5.11 -6.75 15.27
CA SER A 339 -5.45 -5.37 15.64
C SER A 339 -6.87 -5.30 16.14
N THR A 340 -7.15 -4.40 17.08
CA THR A 340 -8.53 -4.11 17.51
C THR A 340 -8.67 -2.67 17.98
N ARG A 341 -9.84 -2.08 17.68
CA ARG A 341 -10.32 -0.82 18.25
C ARG A 341 -11.69 -1.11 18.86
N PRO A 342 -11.78 -1.42 20.14
CA PRO A 342 -13.05 -1.72 20.83
C PRO A 342 -13.98 -0.50 20.88
N GLN A 343 -13.41 0.69 20.81
CA GLN A 343 -14.07 1.96 20.58
C GLN A 343 -13.34 2.62 19.41
N TRP A 344 -14.01 2.67 18.24
CA TRP A 344 -13.43 3.27 17.07
C TRP A 344 -13.30 4.79 17.27
N ASN A 345 -12.14 5.30 16.90
CA ASN A 345 -11.87 6.72 16.78
C ASN A 345 -11.31 6.99 15.39
N PHE A 346 -12.02 7.76 14.58
CA PHE A 346 -11.60 8.12 13.23
C PHE A 346 -10.23 8.83 13.22
N ASP A 347 -9.87 9.53 14.29
CA ASP A 347 -8.59 10.20 14.44
C ASP A 347 -7.48 9.30 15.02
N ASP A 348 -7.67 7.99 15.10
CA ASP A 348 -6.66 7.02 15.55
C ASP A 348 -6.57 5.79 14.63
N GLN A 349 -6.02 5.98 13.45
CA GLN A 349 -5.91 4.95 12.39
C GLN A 349 -4.46 4.43 12.24
N ARG A 350 -3.75 4.26 13.34
CA ARG A 350 -2.38 3.78 13.35
C ARG A 350 -2.28 2.27 13.04
N THR A 351 -1.13 1.87 12.48
CA THR A 351 -0.76 0.46 12.35
C THR A 351 -0.37 -0.12 13.71
N ASP A 352 -0.92 -1.26 14.06
CA ASP A 352 -0.45 -2.08 15.19
C ASP A 352 0.63 -3.03 14.69
N TRP A 353 1.89 -2.69 14.98
CA TRP A 353 3.01 -3.56 14.70
C TRP A 353 3.12 -4.63 15.76
N LEU A 354 3.24 -5.88 15.34
CA LEU A 354 3.37 -7.03 16.24
C LEU A 354 4.76 -7.06 16.88
N ALA A 355 4.84 -7.47 18.14
CA ALA A 355 6.12 -7.62 18.83
C ALA A 355 7.03 -8.68 18.18
N ALA A 356 6.43 -9.70 17.58
CA ALA A 356 7.09 -10.69 16.74
C ALA A 356 6.16 -11.04 15.57
N PRO A 357 6.69 -11.35 14.36
CA PRO A 357 5.85 -11.71 13.23
C PRO A 357 5.13 -13.03 13.46
N ILE A 358 3.89 -13.12 12.99
CA ILE A 358 3.08 -14.34 13.03
C ILE A 358 3.23 -15.09 11.71
N ALA A 359 3.59 -16.37 11.78
CA ALA A 359 3.63 -17.24 10.61
C ALA A 359 2.21 -17.69 10.24
N ALA A 360 1.73 -17.25 9.09
CA ALA A 360 0.47 -17.70 8.52
C ALA A 360 0.73 -18.72 7.40
N GLN A 361 0.03 -19.85 7.43
CA GLN A 361 0.19 -20.95 6.50
C GLN A 361 -0.90 -20.94 5.43
N VAL A 362 -0.65 -21.63 4.31
CA VAL A 362 -1.67 -21.85 3.27
C VAL A 362 -2.92 -22.46 3.89
N GLY A 363 -4.06 -21.83 3.68
CA GLY A 363 -5.35 -22.25 4.23
C GLY A 363 -5.79 -21.51 5.47
N ASP A 364 -4.89 -20.89 6.21
CA ASP A 364 -5.24 -19.99 7.31
C ASP A 364 -6.16 -18.88 6.84
N ARG A 365 -6.77 -18.17 7.78
CA ARG A 365 -7.69 -17.09 7.45
C ARG A 365 -7.27 -15.78 8.10
N ILE A 366 -7.43 -14.69 7.36
CA ILE A 366 -7.36 -13.33 7.88
C ILE A 366 -8.76 -12.75 7.78
N SER A 367 -9.28 -12.27 8.89
CA SER A 367 -10.65 -11.78 9.00
C SER A 367 -10.68 -10.36 9.52
N VAL A 368 -11.63 -9.56 9.01
CA VAL A 368 -11.98 -8.24 9.52
C VAL A 368 -13.44 -8.24 9.91
N THR A 369 -13.76 -7.65 11.06
CA THR A 369 -15.13 -7.44 11.54
C THR A 369 -15.27 -6.01 12.03
N CYS A 370 -16.25 -5.29 11.49
CA CYS A 370 -16.58 -3.92 11.83
C CYS A 370 -18.00 -3.82 12.38
N THR A 371 -18.20 -2.96 13.34
CA THR A 371 -19.53 -2.62 13.88
C THR A 371 -19.77 -1.14 13.69
N TYR A 372 -20.97 -0.77 13.26
CA TYR A 372 -21.38 0.60 12.97
C TYR A 372 -22.47 1.07 13.92
N ASP A 373 -22.52 2.38 14.12
CA ASP A 373 -23.57 3.06 14.87
C ASP A 373 -24.15 4.21 14.04
N VAL A 374 -25.26 3.95 13.37
CA VAL A 374 -25.93 4.95 12.54
C VAL A 374 -26.47 6.13 13.35
N GLY A 375 -26.63 5.98 14.68
CA GLY A 375 -27.03 7.07 15.59
C GLY A 375 -25.99 8.20 15.64
N LEU A 376 -24.72 7.92 15.32
CA LEU A 376 -23.65 8.92 15.19
C LEU A 376 -23.97 9.97 14.12
N ARG A 377 -24.79 9.64 13.13
CA ARG A 377 -25.21 10.58 12.07
C ARG A 377 -25.88 11.82 12.62
N SER A 378 -26.69 11.69 13.67
CA SER A 378 -27.35 12.81 14.33
C SER A 378 -26.41 13.63 15.23
N LEU A 379 -25.29 13.08 15.62
CA LEU A 379 -24.34 13.69 16.58
C LEU A 379 -23.17 14.39 15.88
N LEU A 380 -22.75 13.87 14.71
CA LEU A 380 -21.56 14.36 14.03
C LEU A 380 -21.89 15.55 13.10
N PRO A 381 -21.21 16.69 13.24
CA PRO A 381 -21.48 17.89 12.42
C PRO A 381 -21.39 17.65 10.91
N ILE A 382 -20.56 16.70 10.48
CA ILE A 382 -20.33 16.37 9.08
C ILE A 382 -21.61 15.85 8.39
N TYR A 383 -22.53 15.24 9.12
CA TYR A 383 -23.79 14.73 8.59
C TYR A 383 -24.96 15.70 8.71
N LYS A 384 -24.80 16.85 9.40
CA LYS A 384 -25.88 17.77 9.76
C LYS A 384 -26.78 18.20 8.60
N ASN A 385 -26.20 18.35 7.40
CA ASN A 385 -26.91 18.81 6.20
C ASN A 385 -27.06 17.69 5.15
N LEU A 386 -26.78 16.45 5.51
CA LEU A 386 -26.88 15.30 4.62
C LEU A 386 -28.19 14.54 4.91
N SER A 387 -28.89 14.12 3.85
CA SER A 387 -30.02 13.23 3.98
C SER A 387 -29.57 11.86 4.49
N PRO A 388 -30.37 11.23 5.37
CA PRO A 388 -30.11 9.85 5.74
C PRO A 388 -30.03 8.94 4.52
N ASN A 389 -29.11 7.98 4.53
CA ASN A 389 -28.93 7.02 3.45
C ASN A 389 -28.64 5.63 3.99
N TYR A 390 -29.04 4.63 3.23
CA TYR A 390 -28.50 3.30 3.36
C TYR A 390 -27.00 3.38 3.05
N VAL A 391 -26.15 2.88 3.97
CA VAL A 391 -24.70 3.01 3.84
C VAL A 391 -24.17 1.78 3.13
N VAL A 392 -23.41 2.01 2.07
CA VAL A 392 -22.75 1.00 1.26
C VAL A 392 -21.24 1.24 1.27
N TRP A 393 -20.45 0.29 0.76
CA TRP A 393 -19.03 0.46 0.59
C TRP A 393 -18.73 1.65 -0.33
N GLY A 394 -17.83 2.50 0.13
CA GLY A 394 -17.33 3.62 -0.66
C GLY A 394 -16.32 4.44 0.13
N GLU A 395 -15.61 5.31 -0.56
CA GLU A 395 -14.55 6.14 0.01
C GLU A 395 -15.04 7.52 0.49
N GLY A 396 -16.28 7.90 0.13
CA GLY A 396 -16.82 9.22 0.44
C GLY A 396 -17.32 9.34 1.88
N THR A 397 -17.53 10.57 2.31
CA THR A 397 -18.00 10.93 3.65
C THR A 397 -19.34 10.25 4.04
N ARG A 398 -20.21 9.98 3.05
CA ARG A 398 -21.51 9.31 3.26
C ARG A 398 -21.43 7.80 3.27
N ASP A 399 -20.33 7.28 2.81
CA ASP A 399 -20.06 5.86 2.60
C ASP A 399 -19.29 5.32 3.79
N GLU A 400 -19.12 4.02 3.89
CA GLU A 400 -18.31 3.39 4.93
C GLU A 400 -17.36 2.36 4.36
N MET A 401 -16.30 2.11 5.10
CA MET A 401 -15.35 1.04 4.82
C MET A 401 -15.24 0.11 6.03
N CYS A 402 -14.99 -1.17 5.78
CA CYS A 402 -14.52 -2.13 6.75
C CYS A 402 -13.27 -2.78 6.18
N LEU A 403 -12.10 -2.28 6.56
CA LEU A 403 -10.86 -2.62 5.89
C LEU A 403 -9.77 -3.01 6.89
N ALA A 404 -9.07 -4.09 6.59
CA ALA A 404 -7.82 -4.49 7.21
C ALA A 404 -6.68 -4.35 6.20
N ILE A 405 -5.63 -3.60 6.57
CA ILE A 405 -4.40 -3.46 5.81
C ILE A 405 -3.35 -4.31 6.53
N ILE A 406 -2.91 -5.39 5.90
CA ILE A 406 -1.99 -6.36 6.48
C ILE A 406 -0.61 -6.16 5.89
N ASN A 407 0.40 -5.99 6.74
CA ASN A 407 1.80 -5.89 6.34
C ASN A 407 2.50 -7.23 6.57
N TYR A 408 3.07 -7.80 5.52
CA TYR A 408 3.65 -9.15 5.56
C TYR A 408 4.90 -9.29 4.67
N THR A 409 5.67 -10.35 4.90
CA THR A 409 6.71 -10.84 3.99
C THR A 409 6.39 -12.27 3.57
N ASP A 410 6.93 -12.70 2.44
CA ASP A 410 6.87 -14.10 2.04
C ASP A 410 7.68 -14.99 2.97
#